data_dfbc9288b5294bd7a94d39a4a1edb529
#
_entry.id   dfbc9288b5294bd7a94d39a4a1edb529
#
_cell.length_a   1.000
_cell.length_b   1.000
_cell.length_c   1.000
_cell.angle_alpha   90.00
_cell.angle_beta   90.00
_cell.angle_gamma   90.00
#
_symmetry.space_group_name_H-M   'P 1'
#
loop_
_entity.id
_entity.type
_entity.pdbx_description
1 polymer ?
#
loop_
_entity_poly.entity_id
_entity_poly.type
_entity_poly.pdbx_seq_one_letter_code
_entity_poly.pdbx_strand_id
1 'polypeptide(L)'
;MDQTSEALPCLFEEILKIYTPKRLFFARGPGSFMAIKITYIFLRTLSIALGIPLLACDGFVFNGRKPIRAMRNLYFIKEVEEITTIRLEEPVEQNFTLPQTLDEASFTHEIEPLYMLPAV
;
A
#
# COMPACT_ATOMS: atom_id res chain seq x y z
N MET A 1 -18.21 8.44 -0.12
CA MET A 1 -17.53 7.68 -1.20
C MET A 1 -16.02 7.79 -1.02
N ASP A 2 -15.32 6.72 -1.23
CA ASP A 2 -13.87 6.71 -1.12
C ASP A 2 -13.25 7.40 -2.33
N GLN A 3 -12.39 8.37 -2.10
CA GLN A 3 -11.69 9.09 -3.17
C GLN A 3 -10.78 8.18 -3.98
N THR A 4 -10.26 7.11 -3.37
CA THR A 4 -9.38 6.14 -4.04
C THR A 4 -10.09 5.46 -5.21
N SER A 5 -11.39 5.13 -5.06
CA SER A 5 -12.17 4.47 -6.11
C SER A 5 -12.37 5.34 -7.35
N GLU A 6 -12.29 6.66 -7.20
CA GLU A 6 -12.40 7.60 -8.31
C GLU A 6 -11.04 8.05 -8.82
N ALA A 7 -10.09 8.28 -7.91
CA ALA A 7 -8.78 8.83 -8.23
C ALA A 7 -7.89 7.85 -9.01
N LEU A 8 -7.87 6.57 -8.62
CA LEU A 8 -7.00 5.58 -9.27
C LEU A 8 -7.32 5.37 -10.75
N PRO A 9 -8.59 5.11 -11.14
CA PRO A 9 -8.90 4.95 -12.57
C PRO A 9 -8.55 6.18 -13.39
N CYS A 10 -8.85 7.38 -12.90
CA CYS A 10 -8.53 8.63 -13.60
C CYS A 10 -7.03 8.81 -13.78
N LEU A 11 -6.25 8.56 -12.72
CA LEU A 11 -4.80 8.69 -12.76
C LEU A 11 -4.19 7.72 -13.78
N PHE A 12 -4.59 6.46 -13.75
CA PHE A 12 -4.07 5.45 -14.66
C PHE A 12 -4.52 5.67 -16.11
N GLU A 13 -5.72 6.21 -16.33
CA GLU A 13 -6.15 6.57 -17.66
C GLU A 13 -5.19 7.57 -18.29
N GLU A 14 -4.77 8.59 -17.54
CA GLU A 14 -3.81 9.57 -18.03
C GLU A 14 -2.42 8.97 -18.25
N ILE A 15 -1.95 8.16 -17.31
CA ILE A 15 -0.63 7.52 -17.38
C ILE A 15 -0.54 6.59 -18.59
N LEU A 16 -1.57 5.79 -18.84
CA LEU A 16 -1.57 4.79 -19.91
C LEU A 16 -1.64 5.40 -21.30
N LYS A 17 -2.04 6.67 -21.43
CA LYS A 17 -1.98 7.39 -22.70
C LYS A 17 -0.55 7.71 -23.12
N ILE A 18 0.36 7.82 -22.14
CA ILE A 18 1.73 8.28 -22.34
C ILE A 18 2.74 7.13 -22.18
N TYR A 19 2.50 6.25 -21.21
CA TYR A 19 3.43 5.21 -20.82
C TYR A 19 2.83 3.82 -20.96
N THR A 20 3.70 2.85 -21.28
CA THR A 20 3.34 1.43 -21.24
C THR A 20 4.04 0.80 -20.04
N PRO A 21 3.32 0.54 -18.95
CA PRO A 21 3.95 -0.03 -17.76
C PRO A 21 4.39 -1.48 -17.99
N LYS A 22 5.51 -1.85 -17.39
CA LYS A 22 6.02 -3.22 -17.45
C LYS A 22 5.74 -3.98 -16.16
N ARG A 23 5.58 -3.28 -15.05
CA ARG A 23 5.31 -3.83 -13.73
C ARG A 23 4.50 -2.84 -12.93
N LEU A 24 3.73 -3.34 -11.98
CA LEU A 24 2.98 -2.52 -11.03
C LEU A 24 3.48 -2.83 -9.62
N PHE A 25 3.61 -1.80 -8.81
CA PHE A 25 4.07 -1.91 -7.43
C PHE A 25 3.08 -1.22 -6.51
N PHE A 26 2.81 -1.82 -5.34
CA PHE A 26 1.97 -1.16 -4.36
C PHE A 26 2.34 -1.56 -2.93
N ALA A 27 1.90 -0.73 -1.97
CA ALA A 27 2.01 -1.04 -0.56
C ALA A 27 0.76 -1.80 -0.13
N ARG A 28 0.92 -3.05 0.31
CA ARG A 28 -0.18 -3.94 0.68
C ARG A 28 -0.72 -3.71 2.08
N GLY A 29 -0.28 -2.66 2.74
CA GLY A 29 -0.65 -2.28 4.10
C GLY A 29 0.44 -2.66 5.09
N PRO A 30 0.14 -2.65 6.39
CA PRO A 30 -1.18 -2.43 6.99
C PRO A 30 -1.66 -0.97 6.90
N GLY A 31 -2.96 -0.74 7.03
CA GLY A 31 -3.55 0.59 6.94
C GLY A 31 -5.06 0.54 6.82
N SER A 32 -5.64 1.55 6.18
CA SER A 32 -7.09 1.62 5.96
C SER A 32 -7.58 0.44 5.14
N PHE A 33 -8.50 -0.33 5.71
CA PHE A 33 -9.06 -1.52 5.06
C PHE A 33 -9.64 -1.21 3.68
N MET A 34 -10.47 -0.17 3.59
CA MET A 34 -11.15 0.15 2.33
C MET A 34 -10.19 0.66 1.27
N ALA A 35 -9.26 1.52 1.63
CA ALA A 35 -8.29 2.04 0.67
C ALA A 35 -7.38 0.92 0.13
N ILE A 36 -6.91 0.04 0.99
CA ILE A 36 -6.07 -1.10 0.58
C ILE A 36 -6.85 -2.05 -0.32
N LYS A 37 -8.09 -2.36 0.05
CA LYS A 37 -8.94 -3.26 -0.73
C LYS A 37 -9.21 -2.71 -2.13
N ILE A 38 -9.58 -1.44 -2.24
CA ILE A 38 -9.88 -0.79 -3.51
C ILE A 38 -8.62 -0.75 -4.39
N THR A 39 -7.49 -0.36 -3.81
CA THR A 39 -6.23 -0.31 -4.53
C THR A 39 -5.82 -1.70 -5.05
N TYR A 40 -5.93 -2.71 -4.22
CA TYR A 40 -5.61 -4.08 -4.60
C TYR A 40 -6.49 -4.57 -5.75
N ILE A 41 -7.80 -4.39 -5.63
CA ILE A 41 -8.74 -4.84 -6.67
C ILE A 41 -8.45 -4.15 -7.99
N PHE A 42 -8.23 -2.84 -7.96
CA PHE A 42 -7.92 -2.07 -9.17
C PHE A 42 -6.62 -2.53 -9.83
N LEU A 43 -5.54 -2.60 -9.05
CA LEU A 43 -4.23 -2.98 -9.59
C LEU A 43 -4.17 -4.43 -10.04
N ARG A 44 -4.86 -5.34 -9.32
CA ARG A 44 -4.96 -6.73 -9.73
C ARG A 44 -5.67 -6.87 -11.05
N THR A 45 -6.79 -6.15 -11.24
CA THR A 45 -7.54 -6.14 -12.48
C THR A 45 -6.68 -5.60 -13.63
N LEU A 46 -5.97 -4.50 -13.38
CA LEU A 46 -5.09 -3.89 -14.37
C LEU A 46 -3.93 -4.81 -14.75
N SER A 47 -3.34 -5.47 -13.77
CA SER A 47 -2.27 -6.46 -13.97
C SER A 47 -2.72 -7.57 -14.91
N ILE A 48 -3.93 -8.11 -14.70
CA ILE A 48 -4.49 -9.15 -15.55
C ILE A 48 -4.80 -8.61 -16.95
N ALA A 49 -5.41 -7.44 -17.03
CA ALA A 49 -5.80 -6.85 -18.31
C ALA A 49 -4.60 -6.52 -19.19
N LEU A 50 -3.50 -6.04 -18.60
CA LEU A 50 -2.31 -5.67 -19.35
C LEU A 50 -1.30 -6.82 -19.47
N GLY A 51 -1.50 -7.91 -18.75
CA GLY A 51 -0.58 -9.04 -18.75
C GLY A 51 0.78 -8.72 -18.14
N ILE A 52 0.81 -7.88 -17.11
CA ILE A 52 2.05 -7.47 -16.44
C ILE A 52 2.02 -7.89 -14.97
N PRO A 53 3.20 -8.12 -14.34
CA PRO A 53 3.24 -8.55 -12.96
C PRO A 53 2.86 -7.43 -11.99
N LEU A 54 2.22 -7.81 -10.89
CA LEU A 54 1.93 -6.95 -9.74
C LEU A 54 2.80 -7.42 -8.59
N LEU A 55 3.54 -6.50 -7.99
CA LEU A 55 4.45 -6.75 -6.89
C LEU A 55 4.10 -5.85 -5.72
N ALA A 56 4.35 -6.32 -4.51
CA ALA A 56 3.95 -5.57 -3.33
C ALA A 56 5.01 -5.61 -2.23
N CYS A 57 4.97 -4.60 -1.38
CA CYS A 57 5.70 -4.58 -0.12
C CYS A 57 4.75 -4.08 0.96
N ASP A 58 5.18 -4.13 2.22
CA ASP A 58 4.41 -3.48 3.29
C ASP A 58 4.65 -1.97 3.31
N GLY A 59 3.76 -1.23 3.99
CA GLY A 59 3.83 0.23 4.03
C GLY A 59 5.02 0.78 4.79
N PHE A 60 5.69 -0.02 5.61
CA PHE A 60 6.86 0.42 6.38
C PHE A 60 8.05 0.79 5.49
N VAL A 61 8.09 0.27 4.28
CA VAL A 61 9.13 0.60 3.29
C VAL A 61 9.10 2.09 2.95
N PHE A 62 7.91 2.70 2.94
CA PHE A 62 7.71 4.07 2.49
C PHE A 62 7.70 5.11 3.61
N ASN A 63 7.77 4.70 4.88
CA ASN A 63 7.75 5.64 6.00
C ASN A 63 8.95 5.51 6.94
N GLY A 64 10.04 4.91 6.47
CA GLY A 64 11.25 4.75 7.27
C GLY A 64 11.07 3.77 8.42
N ARG A 65 10.18 2.81 8.29
CA ARG A 65 9.87 1.78 9.29
C ARG A 65 9.30 2.35 10.60
N LYS A 66 8.75 3.56 10.55
CA LYS A 66 8.07 4.17 11.69
C LYS A 66 6.70 3.51 11.91
N PRO A 67 6.14 3.59 13.13
CA PRO A 67 4.81 3.05 13.39
C PRO A 67 3.75 3.64 12.44
N ILE A 68 2.83 2.79 11.99
CA ILE A 68 1.73 3.18 11.11
C ILE A 68 0.45 3.26 11.95
N ARG A 69 -0.25 4.39 11.89
CA ARG A 69 -1.48 4.57 12.67
C ARG A 69 -2.56 3.59 12.22
N ALA A 70 -3.10 2.84 13.18
CA ALA A 70 -4.24 1.95 12.95
C ALA A 70 -5.56 2.66 13.25
N MET A 71 -5.72 3.14 14.48
CA MET A 71 -6.85 3.95 14.91
C MET A 71 -6.50 4.62 16.24
N ARG A 72 -6.93 5.85 16.45
CA ARG A 72 -6.66 6.60 17.67
C ARG A 72 -5.18 6.51 18.08
N ASN A 73 -4.88 5.90 19.23
CA ASN A 73 -3.52 5.71 19.72
C ASN A 73 -2.95 4.31 19.45
N LEU A 74 -3.65 3.52 18.67
CA LEU A 74 -3.19 2.18 18.28
C LEU A 74 -2.38 2.28 16.99
N TYR A 75 -1.19 1.72 17.00
CA TYR A 75 -0.27 1.75 15.85
C TYR A 75 0.21 0.36 15.50
N PHE A 76 0.44 0.15 14.23
CA PHE A 76 1.16 -1.03 13.73
C PHE A 76 2.65 -0.75 13.83
N ILE A 77 3.40 -1.74 14.30
CA ILE A 77 4.86 -1.71 14.29
C ILE A 77 5.38 -2.97 13.62
N LYS A 78 6.57 -2.88 13.06
CA LYS A 78 7.24 -4.03 12.46
C LYS A 78 8.56 -4.27 13.16
N GLU A 79 8.69 -5.44 13.78
CA GLU A 79 9.91 -5.90 14.42
C GLU A 79 10.44 -7.09 13.64
N VAL A 80 11.64 -6.96 13.06
CA VAL A 80 12.21 -7.96 12.14
C VAL A 80 11.22 -8.22 11.00
N GLU A 81 10.55 -9.37 10.98
CA GLU A 81 9.57 -9.71 9.94
C GLU A 81 8.13 -9.78 10.48
N GLU A 82 7.93 -9.45 11.74
CA GLU A 82 6.63 -9.56 12.38
C GLU A 82 5.96 -8.19 12.56
N ILE A 83 4.69 -8.09 12.15
CA ILE A 83 3.91 -6.87 12.31
C ILE A 83 2.93 -7.08 13.46
N THR A 84 3.02 -6.23 14.47
CA THR A 84 2.14 -6.26 15.63
C THR A 84 1.54 -4.87 15.87
N THR A 85 0.69 -4.76 16.89
CA THR A 85 0.11 -3.47 17.28
C THR A 85 0.55 -3.06 18.67
N ILE A 86 0.73 -1.75 18.87
CA ILE A 86 1.01 -1.16 20.18
C ILE A 86 0.18 0.11 20.35
N ARG A 87 0.02 0.54 21.61
CA ARG A 87 -0.60 1.82 21.94
C ARG A 87 0.49 2.83 22.26
N LEU A 88 0.40 4.01 21.63
CA LEU A 88 1.33 5.11 21.87
C LEU A 88 0.55 6.30 22.40
N GLU A 89 1.05 6.92 23.48
CA GLU A 89 0.41 8.09 24.07
C GLU A 89 0.62 9.34 23.22
N GLU A 90 1.79 9.45 22.59
CA GLU A 90 2.09 10.56 21.71
C GLU A 90 1.86 10.17 20.25
N PRO A 91 1.19 11.02 19.47
CA PRO A 91 0.99 10.72 18.05
C PRO A 91 2.31 10.67 17.28
N VAL A 92 2.40 9.70 16.38
CA VAL A 92 3.52 9.58 15.45
C VAL A 92 3.11 10.20 14.13
N GLU A 93 3.93 11.10 13.61
CA GLU A 93 3.68 11.72 12.33
C GLU A 93 3.70 10.68 11.21
N GLN A 94 2.66 10.68 10.38
CA GLN A 94 2.55 9.76 9.25
C GLN A 94 3.11 10.44 8.01
N ASN A 95 4.29 9.99 7.57
CA ASN A 95 4.98 10.59 6.45
C ASN A 95 5.44 9.51 5.49
N PHE A 96 4.59 9.20 4.53
CA PHE A 96 4.89 8.21 3.48
C PHE A 96 5.47 8.92 2.28
N THR A 97 6.64 8.47 1.83
CA THR A 97 7.33 9.07 0.69
C THR A 97 7.73 7.99 -0.30
N LEU A 98 7.69 8.34 -1.59
CA LEU A 98 8.22 7.48 -2.63
C LEU A 98 9.71 7.78 -2.82
N PRO A 99 10.57 6.75 -2.86
CA PRO A 99 11.98 6.96 -3.17
C PRO A 99 12.15 7.35 -4.64
N GLN A 100 13.25 8.02 -4.96
CA GLN A 100 13.56 8.39 -6.34
C GLN A 100 13.73 7.15 -7.22
N THR A 101 14.31 6.09 -6.66
CA THR A 101 14.48 4.81 -7.33
C THR A 101 13.87 3.73 -6.46
N LEU A 102 12.98 2.91 -7.03
CA LEU A 102 12.41 1.79 -6.30
C LEU A 102 13.44 0.67 -6.13
N ASP A 103 13.57 0.19 -4.89
CA ASP A 103 14.34 -1.02 -4.62
C ASP A 103 13.43 -2.22 -4.87
N GLU A 104 13.52 -2.80 -6.05
CA GLU A 104 12.67 -3.93 -6.44
C GLU A 104 12.85 -5.15 -5.54
N ALA A 105 14.00 -5.28 -4.86
CA ALA A 105 14.23 -6.36 -3.91
C ALA A 105 13.30 -6.27 -2.68
N SER A 106 12.77 -5.08 -2.38
CA SER A 106 11.81 -4.90 -1.29
C SER A 106 10.39 -5.38 -1.65
N PHE A 107 10.14 -5.69 -2.92
CA PHE A 107 8.81 -6.07 -3.41
C PHE A 107 8.78 -7.56 -3.73
N THR A 108 7.64 -8.19 -3.46
CA THR A 108 7.44 -9.61 -3.67
C THR A 108 6.16 -9.88 -4.44
N HIS A 109 5.95 -11.15 -4.81
CA HIS A 109 4.70 -11.61 -5.42
C HIS A 109 3.61 -11.88 -4.40
N GLU A 110 3.87 -11.71 -3.12
CA GLU A 110 2.86 -11.77 -2.07
C GLU A 110 2.07 -10.48 -2.08
N ILE A 111 1.05 -10.42 -2.92
CA ILE A 111 0.29 -9.20 -3.18
C ILE A 111 -0.99 -9.06 -2.38
N GLU A 112 -1.40 -10.08 -1.63
CA GLU A 112 -2.62 -10.02 -0.86
C GLU A 112 -2.53 -8.93 0.22
N PRO A 113 -3.58 -8.12 0.37
CA PRO A 113 -3.57 -7.05 1.37
C PRO A 113 -3.40 -7.55 2.79
N LEU A 114 -2.71 -6.76 3.60
CA LEU A 114 -2.52 -7.04 5.02
C LEU A 114 -3.69 -6.46 5.82
N TYR A 115 -4.73 -7.25 6.00
CA TYR A 115 -5.91 -6.86 6.77
C TYR A 115 -5.68 -7.17 8.26
N MET A 116 -4.97 -6.27 8.93
CA MET A 116 -4.58 -6.44 10.33
C MET A 116 -5.69 -6.04 11.30
N LEU A 117 -6.67 -5.28 10.84
CA LEU A 117 -7.83 -4.88 11.63
C LEU A 117 -9.09 -5.46 11.00
N PRO A 118 -10.11 -5.77 11.83
CA PRO A 118 -11.38 -6.23 11.27
C PRO A 118 -12.03 -5.15 10.42
N ALA A 119 -12.74 -5.55 9.37
CA ALA A 119 -13.54 -4.65 8.56
C ALA A 119 -14.75 -4.20 9.38
N VAL A 120 -14.94 -2.92 9.51
CA VAL A 120 -16.04 -2.35 10.29
C VAL A 120 -16.99 -1.61 9.38
#